data_7da5579de2f4e75cc61c9cdb6dc03ff6
#
_entry.id   7da5579de2f4e75cc61c9cdb6dc03ff6
#
_cell.length_a   1.000
_cell.length_b   1.000
_cell.length_c   1.000
_cell.angle_alpha   90.00
_cell.angle_beta   90.00
_cell.angle_gamma   90.00
#
_symmetry.space_group_name_H-M   'P 1'
#
loop_
_entity.id
_entity.type
_entity.pdbx_description
1 polymer ?
#
loop_
_entity_poly.entity_id
_entity_poly.type
_entity_poly.pdbx_seq_one_letter_code
_entity_poly.pdbx_strand_id
1 'polypeptide(L)'
;MANTNLKEAKAAKNDEFYTQFHDIEIEMNAYLEYDPDVFRGKIVLLPCDDPEWSNFTRYFAAKFDELGLKKLISTSYAPDSKKYKTPYQPSLFEQEAPQFDPSKAQVKGKIFILERDKSGDGRINIDDLEWKYMEGDGDFRSKEVTELRNEADFIITNPPFSLFREFLAWIVEAGKKFAVIGNMNAITYKEVFPLIKDNKVWLGATGNGNDMVFGVPEGAKVDEKDRAKAARLGYVGNYTRLGNSCWFTSIEHGRRHEPLSLMSMADNLRLDRKSVV
;
A
#
# COMPACT_ATOMS: atom_id res chain seq x y z
N MET A 1 -8.65 23.35 21.24
CA MET A 1 -8.92 21.92 21.59
C MET A 1 -8.03 21.08 20.67
N ALA A 2 -6.85 20.70 21.17
CA ALA A 2 -5.87 19.96 20.40
C ALA A 2 -6.29 18.49 20.37
N ASN A 3 -6.42 18.02 19.22
CA ASN A 3 -6.62 16.70 18.63
C ASN A 3 -6.34 15.49 19.58
N THR A 4 -7.23 15.27 20.54
CA THR A 4 -7.27 14.06 21.38
C THR A 4 -7.43 12.81 20.51
N ASN A 5 -8.19 12.88 19.42
CA ASN A 5 -8.40 11.79 18.48
C ASN A 5 -7.11 11.32 17.78
N LEU A 6 -6.14 12.22 17.56
CA LEU A 6 -4.85 11.83 16.94
C LEU A 6 -3.91 11.12 17.94
N LYS A 7 -4.02 11.47 19.24
CA LYS A 7 -3.30 10.78 20.30
C LYS A 7 -3.92 9.42 20.62
N GLU A 8 -5.24 9.33 20.58
CA GLU A 8 -5.97 8.09 20.75
C GLU A 8 -5.81 7.16 19.53
N ALA A 9 -5.78 7.69 18.30
CA ALA A 9 -5.46 6.92 17.11
C ALA A 9 -4.00 6.43 17.13
N LYS A 10 -3.04 7.26 17.56
CA LYS A 10 -1.65 6.84 17.80
C LYS A 10 -1.53 5.79 18.90
N ALA A 11 -2.32 5.90 19.98
CA ALA A 11 -2.38 4.91 21.04
C ALA A 11 -3.15 3.67 20.60
N ALA A 12 -4.10 3.84 19.67
CA ALA A 12 -4.94 2.75 19.20
C ALA A 12 -4.31 1.91 18.08
N LYS A 13 -3.26 2.35 17.34
CA LYS A 13 -2.61 1.63 16.21
C LYS A 13 -3.57 0.72 15.40
N ASN A 14 -4.78 1.19 15.14
CA ASN A 14 -5.78 0.51 14.30
C ASN A 14 -5.43 0.73 12.81
N ASP A 15 -4.18 0.45 12.41
CA ASP A 15 -3.63 0.87 11.15
C ASP A 15 -3.36 -0.29 10.18
N GLU A 16 -3.77 -1.52 10.55
CA GLU A 16 -3.68 -2.66 9.64
C GLU A 16 -4.92 -2.72 8.75
N PHE A 17 -4.80 -2.16 7.55
CA PHE A 17 -5.82 -2.16 6.52
C PHE A 17 -5.33 -2.90 5.29
N TYR A 18 -6.03 -3.96 4.90
CA TYR A 18 -5.67 -4.78 3.75
C TYR A 18 -6.36 -4.25 2.49
N THR A 19 -5.57 -3.68 1.59
CA THR A 19 -6.05 -3.14 0.30
C THR A 19 -6.60 -4.26 -0.58
N GLN A 20 -7.70 -4.01 -1.28
CA GLN A 20 -8.28 -4.99 -2.19
C GLN A 20 -7.43 -5.13 -3.45
N PHE A 21 -7.35 -6.36 -3.97
CA PHE A 21 -6.58 -6.66 -5.19
C PHE A 21 -7.01 -5.78 -6.37
N HIS A 22 -8.31 -5.60 -6.55
CA HIS A 22 -8.88 -4.77 -7.61
C HIS A 22 -8.43 -3.31 -7.54
N ASP A 23 -8.36 -2.71 -6.36
CA ASP A 23 -7.92 -1.32 -6.20
C ASP A 23 -6.44 -1.15 -6.58
N ILE A 24 -5.61 -2.16 -6.28
CA ILE A 24 -4.20 -2.20 -6.69
C ILE A 24 -4.11 -2.33 -8.21
N GLU A 25 -4.86 -3.26 -8.79
CA GLU A 25 -4.86 -3.53 -10.22
C GLU A 25 -5.26 -2.30 -11.05
N ILE A 26 -6.32 -1.60 -10.67
CA ILE A 26 -6.76 -0.38 -11.37
C ILE A 26 -5.66 0.69 -11.32
N GLU A 27 -5.06 0.93 -10.17
CA GLU A 27 -4.02 1.94 -10.03
C GLU A 27 -2.77 1.59 -10.83
N MET A 28 -2.29 0.35 -10.74
CA MET A 28 -1.10 -0.11 -11.47
C MET A 28 -1.34 -0.11 -12.99
N ASN A 29 -2.53 -0.49 -13.44
CA ASN A 29 -2.89 -0.46 -14.86
C ASN A 29 -2.83 0.96 -15.42
N ALA A 30 -3.22 1.99 -14.66
CA ALA A 30 -3.12 3.37 -15.12
C ALA A 30 -1.65 3.83 -15.34
N TYR A 31 -0.70 3.29 -14.59
CA TYR A 31 0.72 3.51 -14.85
C TYR A 31 1.20 2.79 -16.11
N LEU A 32 0.78 1.54 -16.30
CA LEU A 32 1.12 0.71 -17.45
C LEU A 32 0.48 1.24 -18.75
N GLU A 33 -0.72 1.82 -18.69
CA GLU A 33 -1.36 2.50 -19.83
C GLU A 33 -0.56 3.71 -20.30
N TYR A 34 0.09 4.42 -19.36
CA TYR A 34 0.91 5.58 -19.66
C TYR A 34 2.32 5.19 -20.15
N ASP A 35 2.95 4.22 -19.47
CA ASP A 35 4.25 3.66 -19.81
C ASP A 35 4.24 2.13 -19.58
N PRO A 36 4.06 1.33 -20.65
CA PRO A 36 4.00 -0.13 -20.54
C PRO A 36 5.26 -0.78 -19.95
N ASP A 37 6.38 -0.10 -20.00
CA ASP A 37 7.66 -0.59 -19.49
C ASP A 37 8.07 0.01 -18.14
N VAL A 38 7.18 0.73 -17.47
CA VAL A 38 7.45 1.44 -16.20
C VAL A 38 8.11 0.55 -15.14
N PHE A 39 7.75 -0.72 -15.06
CA PHE A 39 8.29 -1.68 -14.10
C PHE A 39 9.36 -2.61 -14.70
N ARG A 40 9.60 -2.59 -16.01
CA ARG A 40 10.50 -3.52 -16.66
C ARG A 40 11.95 -3.37 -16.18
N GLY A 41 12.53 -4.50 -15.75
CA GLY A 41 13.88 -4.55 -15.19
C GLY A 41 14.05 -3.86 -13.84
N LYS A 42 12.96 -3.55 -13.14
CA LYS A 42 12.95 -2.82 -11.88
C LYS A 42 12.84 -3.73 -10.66
N ILE A 43 13.32 -3.21 -9.55
CA ILE A 43 13.19 -3.81 -8.22
C ILE A 43 12.04 -3.10 -7.49
N VAL A 44 11.02 -3.86 -7.12
CA VAL A 44 9.86 -3.37 -6.35
C VAL A 44 9.97 -3.83 -4.91
N LEU A 45 9.89 -2.90 -3.97
CA LEU A 45 9.83 -3.16 -2.53
C LEU A 45 8.41 -2.89 -2.00
N LEU A 46 7.86 -3.86 -1.31
CA LEU A 46 6.57 -3.84 -0.63
C LEU A 46 6.81 -3.93 0.90
N PRO A 47 7.14 -2.82 1.56
CA PRO A 47 7.43 -2.86 2.99
C PRO A 47 6.15 -3.04 3.80
N CYS A 48 6.21 -3.90 4.82
CA CYS A 48 5.08 -4.26 5.70
C CYS A 48 3.95 -5.05 5.00
N ASP A 49 4.26 -5.73 3.92
CA ASP A 49 3.32 -6.49 3.08
C ASP A 49 3.60 -8.00 3.14
N ASP A 50 3.09 -8.64 4.18
CA ASP A 50 3.21 -10.09 4.35
C ASP A 50 2.49 -10.83 3.21
N PRO A 51 3.16 -11.73 2.46
CA PRO A 51 2.57 -12.45 1.32
C PRO A 51 1.32 -13.27 1.66
N GLU A 52 1.16 -13.70 2.89
CA GLU A 52 -0.02 -14.45 3.31
C GLU A 52 -1.30 -13.58 3.29
N TRP A 53 -1.15 -12.29 3.55
CA TRP A 53 -2.27 -11.36 3.75
C TRP A 53 -2.30 -10.23 2.74
N SER A 54 -1.12 -9.82 2.21
CA SER A 54 -1.02 -8.67 1.32
C SER A 54 -1.41 -9.00 -0.12
N ASN A 55 -2.41 -8.27 -0.61
CA ASN A 55 -2.75 -8.31 -2.02
C ASN A 55 -1.70 -7.61 -2.90
N PHE A 56 -0.84 -6.74 -2.35
CA PHE A 56 0.29 -6.16 -3.09
C PHE A 56 1.27 -7.25 -3.51
N THR A 57 1.71 -8.08 -2.56
CA THR A 57 2.62 -9.18 -2.89
C THR A 57 2.00 -10.14 -3.88
N ARG A 58 0.72 -10.48 -3.70
CA ARG A 58 -0.01 -11.36 -4.63
C ARG A 58 -0.11 -10.76 -6.02
N TYR A 59 -0.41 -9.46 -6.15
CA TYR A 59 -0.50 -8.78 -7.44
C TYR A 59 0.84 -8.81 -8.18
N PHE A 60 1.92 -8.33 -7.54
CA PHE A 60 3.22 -8.25 -8.18
C PHE A 60 3.84 -9.62 -8.45
N ALA A 61 3.59 -10.62 -7.61
CA ALA A 61 4.03 -12.00 -7.87
C ALA A 61 3.27 -12.63 -9.05
N ALA A 62 1.94 -12.46 -9.12
CA ALA A 62 1.14 -12.97 -10.22
C ALA A 62 1.47 -12.32 -11.57
N LYS A 63 1.93 -11.07 -11.56
CA LYS A 63 2.25 -10.28 -12.74
C LYS A 63 3.77 -10.15 -12.99
N PHE A 64 4.60 -10.91 -12.28
CA PHE A 64 6.06 -10.74 -12.29
C PHE A 64 6.65 -10.76 -13.71
N ASP A 65 6.34 -11.80 -14.47
CA ASP A 65 6.82 -11.98 -15.85
C ASP A 65 6.20 -10.95 -16.81
N GLU A 66 4.91 -10.67 -16.67
CA GLU A 66 4.19 -9.69 -17.49
C GLU A 66 4.76 -8.27 -17.32
N LEU A 67 5.02 -7.87 -16.08
CA LEU A 67 5.65 -6.60 -15.74
C LEU A 67 7.15 -6.56 -16.07
N GLY A 68 7.75 -7.72 -16.32
CA GLY A 68 9.19 -7.86 -16.58
C GLY A 68 10.04 -7.42 -15.40
N LEU A 69 9.60 -7.67 -14.16
CA LEU A 69 10.33 -7.28 -12.96
C LEU A 69 11.70 -7.95 -12.91
N LYS A 70 12.68 -7.23 -12.38
CA LYS A 70 13.98 -7.80 -12.04
C LYS A 70 13.91 -8.54 -10.71
N LYS A 71 13.21 -7.97 -9.72
CA LYS A 71 13.11 -8.50 -8.36
C LYS A 71 11.90 -7.92 -7.64
N LEU A 72 11.22 -8.75 -6.89
CA LEU A 72 10.19 -8.34 -5.94
C LEU A 72 10.69 -8.63 -4.52
N ILE A 73 10.60 -7.64 -3.64
CA ILE A 73 10.94 -7.76 -2.23
C ILE A 73 9.72 -7.38 -1.42
N SER A 74 9.31 -8.25 -0.51
CA SER A 74 8.25 -7.96 0.46
C SER A 74 8.80 -8.13 1.87
N THR A 75 8.30 -7.36 2.84
CA THR A 75 8.68 -7.53 4.24
C THR A 75 7.46 -7.62 5.12
N SER A 76 7.55 -8.39 6.20
CA SER A 76 6.48 -8.45 7.20
C SER A 76 7.00 -8.01 8.56
N TYR A 77 6.07 -7.47 9.35
CA TYR A 77 6.31 -7.20 10.77
C TYR A 77 6.26 -8.48 11.59
N ALA A 78 7.07 -8.53 12.63
CA ALA A 78 6.97 -9.57 13.65
C ALA A 78 5.56 -9.57 14.29
N PRO A 79 4.92 -10.74 14.49
CA PRO A 79 3.61 -10.83 15.12
C PRO A 79 3.52 -10.12 16.47
N ASP A 80 4.55 -10.22 17.31
CA ASP A 80 4.60 -9.55 18.62
C ASP A 80 4.69 -8.02 18.54
N SER A 81 5.19 -7.48 17.43
CA SER A 81 5.25 -6.04 17.17
C SER A 81 3.92 -5.50 16.64
N LYS A 82 3.01 -6.39 16.19
CA LYS A 82 1.67 -6.02 15.77
C LYS A 82 0.79 -5.73 16.97
N LYS A 83 -0.12 -4.79 16.84
CA LYS A 83 -1.04 -4.43 17.93
C LYS A 83 -2.13 -5.46 18.16
N TYR A 84 -2.71 -5.98 17.07
CA TYR A 84 -3.69 -7.05 17.17
C TYR A 84 -2.94 -8.37 17.25
N LYS A 85 -2.81 -8.83 18.49
CA LYS A 85 -2.26 -10.17 18.78
C LYS A 85 -3.35 -11.21 18.52
N THR A 86 -3.60 -11.52 17.27
CA THR A 86 -4.19 -12.83 16.96
C THR A 86 -3.19 -13.89 17.36
N PRO A 87 -3.63 -15.03 17.95
CA PRO A 87 -2.73 -16.14 18.17
C PRO A 87 -2.01 -16.46 16.85
N TYR A 88 -0.70 -16.20 16.81
CA TYR A 88 0.09 -16.51 15.63
C TYR A 88 0.06 -18.02 15.43
N GLN A 89 -0.43 -18.43 14.29
CA GLN A 89 -0.33 -19.80 13.81
C GLN A 89 0.51 -19.76 12.53
N PRO A 90 1.72 -20.30 12.56
CA PRO A 90 2.53 -20.36 11.35
C PRO A 90 1.78 -21.17 10.28
N SER A 91 1.80 -20.70 9.05
CA SER A 91 1.23 -21.39 7.92
C SER A 91 1.96 -22.72 7.64
N LEU A 92 1.33 -23.62 6.89
CA LEU A 92 2.00 -24.85 6.44
C LEU A 92 3.26 -24.51 5.64
N PHE A 93 3.20 -23.49 4.78
CA PHE A 93 4.34 -23.00 4.01
C PHE A 93 5.51 -22.58 4.90
N GLU A 94 5.23 -21.91 6.02
CA GLU A 94 6.27 -21.54 6.99
C GLU A 94 6.82 -22.77 7.73
N GLN A 95 5.93 -23.65 8.21
CA GLN A 95 6.31 -24.80 9.02
C GLN A 95 7.16 -25.82 8.25
N GLU A 96 6.91 -25.98 6.96
CA GLU A 96 7.65 -26.88 6.07
C GLU A 96 8.98 -26.31 5.58
N ALA A 97 9.19 -24.99 5.77
CA ALA A 97 10.41 -24.34 5.32
C ALA A 97 11.62 -24.70 6.20
N PRO A 98 12.77 -25.06 5.61
CA PRO A 98 13.98 -25.46 6.36
C PRO A 98 14.47 -24.39 7.35
N GLN A 99 14.20 -23.12 7.10
CA GLN A 99 14.59 -21.98 7.94
C GLN A 99 13.60 -21.69 9.05
N PHE A 100 12.50 -22.42 9.16
CA PHE A 100 11.49 -22.16 10.19
C PHE A 100 12.07 -22.39 11.60
N ASP A 101 11.91 -21.38 12.44
CA ASP A 101 12.37 -21.38 13.84
C ASP A 101 11.26 -20.81 14.73
N PRO A 102 10.57 -21.65 15.50
CA PRO A 102 9.47 -21.20 16.37
C PRO A 102 9.87 -20.09 17.34
N SER A 103 11.15 -20.02 17.76
CA SER A 103 11.65 -18.97 18.67
C SER A 103 11.76 -17.60 18.00
N LYS A 104 11.90 -17.56 16.67
CA LYS A 104 12.02 -16.34 15.87
C LYS A 104 10.68 -15.91 15.27
N ALA A 105 9.82 -16.86 14.99
CA ALA A 105 8.59 -16.65 14.23
C ALA A 105 7.66 -15.55 14.79
N GLN A 106 7.68 -15.33 16.12
CA GLN A 106 6.88 -14.31 16.77
C GLN A 106 7.57 -12.95 16.90
N VAL A 107 8.91 -12.95 17.05
CA VAL A 107 9.69 -11.76 17.43
C VAL A 107 10.50 -11.15 16.30
N LYS A 108 10.60 -11.84 15.16
CA LYS A 108 11.35 -11.39 14.00
C LYS A 108 10.44 -11.07 12.83
N GLY A 109 10.75 -9.99 12.12
CA GLY A 109 10.20 -9.73 10.79
C GLY A 109 10.73 -10.75 9.78
N LYS A 110 10.13 -10.77 8.59
CA LYS A 110 10.55 -11.65 7.49
C LYS A 110 10.78 -10.83 6.23
N ILE A 111 11.75 -11.27 5.42
CA ILE A 111 11.97 -10.78 4.06
C ILE A 111 11.56 -11.91 3.12
N PHE A 112 10.77 -11.55 2.12
CA PHE A 112 10.37 -12.43 1.03
C PHE A 112 10.95 -11.88 -0.27
N ILE A 113 11.52 -12.75 -1.08
CA ILE A 113 12.20 -12.40 -2.33
C ILE A 113 11.69 -13.29 -3.45
N LEU A 114 11.31 -12.66 -4.55
CA LEU A 114 10.98 -13.33 -5.80
C LEU A 114 11.88 -12.74 -6.89
N GLU A 115 12.69 -13.58 -7.52
CA GLU A 115 13.71 -13.15 -8.48
C GLU A 115 13.92 -14.14 -9.63
N ARG A 116 13.58 -15.42 -9.43
CA ARG A 116 13.84 -16.49 -10.39
C ARG A 116 12.85 -17.65 -10.23
N ASP A 117 12.65 -18.36 -11.31
CA ASP A 117 11.96 -19.65 -11.31
C ASP A 117 12.78 -20.67 -10.51
N LYS A 118 12.23 -21.12 -9.40
CA LYS A 118 12.78 -22.16 -8.52
C LYS A 118 12.04 -23.48 -8.66
N SER A 119 10.75 -23.40 -8.93
CA SER A 119 9.88 -24.56 -9.13
C SER A 119 10.26 -25.31 -10.41
N GLY A 120 10.85 -24.62 -11.39
CA GLY A 120 11.26 -25.17 -12.68
C GLY A 120 10.09 -25.35 -13.64
N ASP A 121 8.97 -24.67 -13.39
CA ASP A 121 7.77 -24.74 -14.24
C ASP A 121 7.82 -23.78 -15.45
N GLY A 122 8.87 -22.98 -15.55
CA GLY A 122 9.10 -22.01 -16.62
C GLY A 122 8.39 -20.67 -16.42
N ARG A 123 7.90 -20.39 -15.21
CA ARG A 123 7.26 -19.13 -14.81
C ARG A 123 7.82 -18.68 -13.48
N ILE A 124 7.78 -17.37 -13.25
CA ILE A 124 8.11 -16.80 -11.93
C ILE A 124 6.81 -16.34 -11.27
N ASN A 125 6.47 -16.93 -10.13
CA ASN A 125 5.22 -16.68 -9.43
C ASN A 125 5.37 -16.85 -7.90
N ILE A 126 4.26 -16.87 -7.17
CA ILE A 126 4.25 -16.93 -5.70
C ILE A 126 4.90 -18.21 -5.16
N ASP A 127 4.91 -19.30 -5.93
CA ASP A 127 5.47 -20.59 -5.51
C ASP A 127 7.01 -20.59 -5.50
N ASP A 128 7.63 -19.60 -6.18
CA ASP A 128 9.07 -19.38 -6.21
C ASP A 128 9.57 -18.44 -5.12
N LEU A 129 8.67 -17.98 -4.24
CA LEU A 129 8.98 -17.00 -3.21
C LEU A 129 9.91 -17.58 -2.15
N GLU A 130 11.09 -16.98 -2.00
CA GLU A 130 12.03 -17.29 -0.93
C GLU A 130 11.81 -16.39 0.26
N TRP A 131 11.98 -16.91 1.48
CA TRP A 131 11.91 -16.07 2.66
C TRP A 131 12.98 -16.39 3.70
N LYS A 132 13.30 -15.41 4.53
CA LYS A 132 14.19 -15.53 5.68
C LYS A 132 13.75 -14.59 6.80
N TYR A 133 14.19 -14.89 8.03
CA TYR A 133 14.01 -13.96 9.14
C TYR A 133 14.92 -12.74 8.98
N MET A 134 14.40 -11.59 9.42
CA MET A 134 15.18 -10.36 9.61
C MET A 134 15.94 -10.41 10.95
N GLU A 135 16.95 -9.55 11.10
CA GLU A 135 17.59 -9.36 12.39
C GLU A 135 16.67 -8.63 13.39
N GLY A 136 15.86 -7.70 12.90
CA GLY A 136 14.87 -6.93 13.63
C GLY A 136 13.45 -7.45 13.52
N ASP A 137 12.51 -6.62 13.92
CA ASP A 137 11.07 -6.88 13.90
C ASP A 137 10.37 -6.49 12.58
N GLY A 138 11.12 -5.97 11.61
CA GLY A 138 10.58 -5.55 10.32
C GLY A 138 10.13 -4.09 10.25
N ASP A 139 10.47 -3.25 11.25
CA ASP A 139 10.18 -1.82 11.18
C ASP A 139 10.87 -1.18 9.96
N PHE A 140 10.12 -0.41 9.16
CA PHE A 140 10.65 0.23 7.95
C PHE A 140 11.81 1.19 8.25
N ARG A 141 11.90 1.72 9.47
CA ARG A 141 12.98 2.60 9.93
C ARG A 141 14.27 1.86 10.30
N SER A 142 14.21 0.54 10.41
CA SER A 142 15.40 -0.27 10.71
C SER A 142 16.46 -0.12 9.63
N LYS A 143 17.71 -0.35 10.00
CA LYS A 143 18.82 -0.34 9.05
C LYS A 143 18.60 -1.33 7.92
N GLU A 144 18.15 -2.54 8.26
CA GLU A 144 17.94 -3.63 7.31
C GLU A 144 16.88 -3.27 6.25
N VAL A 145 15.68 -2.75 6.65
CA VAL A 145 14.66 -2.31 5.70
C VAL A 145 15.09 -1.08 4.92
N THR A 146 15.89 -0.19 5.55
CA THR A 146 16.47 0.96 4.86
C THR A 146 17.46 0.55 3.77
N GLU A 147 18.23 -0.51 3.98
CA GLU A 147 19.11 -1.08 2.94
C GLU A 147 18.27 -1.64 1.77
N LEU A 148 17.18 -2.36 2.04
CA LEU A 148 16.25 -2.82 1.01
C LEU A 148 15.62 -1.66 0.24
N ARG A 149 15.22 -0.57 0.93
CA ARG A 149 14.75 0.66 0.29
C ARG A 149 15.80 1.22 -0.67
N ASN A 150 17.06 1.26 -0.26
CA ASN A 150 18.12 1.81 -1.09
C ASN A 150 18.39 0.96 -2.34
N GLU A 151 18.20 -0.36 -2.26
CA GLU A 151 18.28 -1.28 -3.39
C GLU A 151 17.11 -1.10 -4.37
N ALA A 152 15.91 -0.86 -3.88
CA ALA A 152 14.69 -0.79 -4.68
C ALA A 152 14.66 0.41 -5.63
N ASP A 153 13.97 0.26 -6.76
CA ASP A 153 13.59 1.34 -7.67
C ASP A 153 12.23 1.94 -7.27
N PHE A 154 11.30 1.07 -6.87
CA PHE A 154 9.94 1.43 -6.51
C PHE A 154 9.59 0.96 -5.10
N ILE A 155 8.81 1.77 -4.38
CA ILE A 155 8.21 1.43 -3.10
C ILE A 155 6.69 1.55 -3.24
N ILE A 156 5.99 0.42 -3.11
CA ILE A 156 4.54 0.37 -3.33
C ILE A 156 3.91 -0.36 -2.14
N THR A 157 2.99 0.29 -1.42
CA THR A 157 2.37 -0.31 -0.23
C THR A 157 1.22 0.53 0.32
N ASN A 158 0.51 -0.04 1.28
CA ASN A 158 -0.38 0.70 2.17
C ASN A 158 0.30 0.86 3.55
N PRO A 159 1.03 1.96 3.80
CA PRO A 159 1.72 2.16 5.06
C PRO A 159 0.73 2.43 6.20
N PRO A 160 1.11 2.17 7.47
CA PRO A 160 0.29 2.58 8.61
C PRO A 160 -0.04 4.07 8.56
N PHE A 161 -1.33 4.43 8.55
CA PHE A 161 -1.78 5.82 8.39
C PHE A 161 -1.24 6.76 9.48
N SER A 162 -1.04 6.26 10.69
CA SER A 162 -0.43 7.04 11.79
C SER A 162 1.03 7.40 11.53
N LEU A 163 1.73 6.62 10.72
CA LEU A 163 3.14 6.81 10.37
C LEU A 163 3.33 7.38 8.96
N PHE A 164 2.24 7.72 8.25
CA PHE A 164 2.29 8.15 6.85
C PHE A 164 3.31 9.25 6.57
N ARG A 165 3.40 10.27 7.44
CA ARG A 165 4.35 11.38 7.27
C ARG A 165 5.80 10.93 7.37
N GLU A 166 6.10 10.09 8.35
CA GLU A 166 7.46 9.54 8.54
C GLU A 166 7.82 8.61 7.38
N PHE A 167 6.85 7.79 6.95
CA PHE A 167 7.02 6.85 5.85
C PHE A 167 7.27 7.58 4.52
N LEU A 168 6.48 8.60 4.21
CA LEU A 168 6.66 9.39 3.00
C LEU A 168 8.02 10.13 2.99
N ALA A 169 8.42 10.72 4.14
CA ALA A 169 9.73 11.34 4.27
C ALA A 169 10.88 10.34 4.04
N TRP A 170 10.76 9.15 4.61
CA TRP A 170 11.72 8.04 4.43
C TRP A 170 11.88 7.64 2.96
N ILE A 171 10.81 7.61 2.16
CA ILE A 171 10.88 7.32 0.72
C ILE A 171 11.51 8.49 -0.06
N VAL A 172 11.04 9.70 0.19
CA VAL A 172 11.45 10.90 -0.55
C VAL A 172 12.93 11.21 -0.31
N GLU A 173 13.42 11.02 0.90
CA GLU A 173 14.85 11.16 1.25
C GLU A 173 15.75 10.28 0.37
N ALA A 174 15.30 9.07 0.06
CA ALA A 174 16.05 8.14 -0.79
C ALA A 174 15.85 8.39 -2.29
N GLY A 175 15.03 9.36 -2.69
CA GLY A 175 14.74 9.66 -4.10
C GLY A 175 14.07 8.54 -4.86
N LYS A 176 13.33 7.66 -4.17
CA LYS A 176 12.69 6.49 -4.78
C LYS A 176 11.35 6.87 -5.42
N LYS A 177 11.00 6.15 -6.50
CA LYS A 177 9.65 6.19 -7.06
C LYS A 177 8.71 5.42 -6.13
N PHE A 178 7.46 5.86 -6.04
CA PHE A 178 6.53 5.22 -5.13
C PHE A 178 5.06 5.38 -5.53
N ALA A 179 4.23 4.47 -5.04
CA ALA A 179 2.78 4.58 -4.97
C ALA A 179 2.32 4.06 -3.61
N VAL A 180 1.80 4.95 -2.78
CA VAL A 180 1.39 4.62 -1.40
C VAL A 180 0.00 5.16 -1.09
N ILE A 181 -0.74 4.39 -0.30
CA ILE A 181 -2.08 4.80 0.14
C ILE A 181 -1.96 5.68 1.38
N GLY A 182 -2.72 6.75 1.41
CA GLY A 182 -2.79 7.66 2.54
C GLY A 182 -4.15 8.33 2.66
N ASN A 183 -4.32 9.12 3.72
CA ASN A 183 -5.51 9.92 3.87
C ASN A 183 -5.39 11.18 3.01
N MET A 184 -6.43 11.52 2.24
CA MET A 184 -6.46 12.71 1.35
C MET A 184 -6.15 14.02 2.10
N ASN A 185 -6.49 14.12 3.39
CA ASN A 185 -6.15 15.30 4.19
C ASN A 185 -4.63 15.53 4.29
N ALA A 186 -3.82 14.50 3.98
CA ALA A 186 -2.37 14.65 3.99
C ALA A 186 -1.85 15.67 2.98
N ILE A 187 -2.60 15.99 1.92
CA ILE A 187 -2.23 17.09 1.00
C ILE A 187 -2.01 18.44 1.71
N THR A 188 -2.65 18.66 2.85
CA THR A 188 -2.52 19.89 3.64
C THR A 188 -1.40 19.84 4.67
N TYR A 189 -0.71 18.71 4.82
CA TYR A 189 0.36 18.57 5.80
C TYR A 189 1.60 19.37 5.36
N LYS A 190 2.26 19.98 6.32
CA LYS A 190 3.46 20.80 6.06
C LYS A 190 4.63 19.99 5.44
N GLU A 191 4.64 18.68 5.65
CA GLU A 191 5.63 17.76 5.08
C GLU A 191 5.26 17.34 3.65
N VAL A 192 3.98 17.35 3.29
CA VAL A 192 3.46 16.82 2.00
C VAL A 192 3.22 17.95 1.00
N PHE A 193 2.60 19.06 1.44
CA PHE A 193 2.25 20.16 0.55
C PHE A 193 3.42 20.72 -0.28
N PRO A 194 4.62 20.95 0.29
CA PRO A 194 5.77 21.39 -0.50
C PRO A 194 6.14 20.41 -1.62
N LEU A 195 6.03 19.10 -1.37
CA LEU A 195 6.33 18.07 -2.38
C LEU A 195 5.34 18.12 -3.54
N ILE A 196 4.06 18.38 -3.25
CA ILE A 196 3.03 18.56 -4.29
C ILE A 196 3.30 19.85 -5.07
N LYS A 197 3.56 20.96 -4.38
CA LYS A 197 3.89 22.26 -5.00
C LYS A 197 5.11 22.16 -5.92
N ASP A 198 6.14 21.45 -5.48
CA ASP A 198 7.38 21.25 -6.22
C ASP A 198 7.29 20.14 -7.29
N ASN A 199 6.09 19.62 -7.51
CA ASN A 199 5.81 18.59 -8.51
C ASN A 199 6.63 17.30 -8.32
N LYS A 200 6.85 16.91 -7.07
CA LYS A 200 7.55 15.67 -6.67
C LYS A 200 6.61 14.56 -6.26
N VAL A 201 5.38 14.92 -5.87
CA VAL A 201 4.32 14.01 -5.44
C VAL A 201 2.99 14.51 -5.99
N TRP A 202 2.13 13.60 -6.39
CA TRP A 202 0.76 13.87 -6.83
C TRP A 202 -0.19 12.76 -6.40
N LEU A 203 -1.46 12.95 -6.62
CA LEU A 203 -2.47 11.92 -6.37
C LEU A 203 -2.44 10.88 -7.49
N GLY A 204 -2.72 9.63 -7.14
CA GLY A 204 -2.82 8.54 -8.09
C GLY A 204 -3.98 8.69 -9.08
N ALA A 205 -4.03 7.78 -10.04
CA ALA A 205 -5.03 7.78 -11.09
C ALA A 205 -6.44 7.50 -10.58
N THR A 206 -6.58 6.68 -9.54
CA THR A 206 -7.87 6.32 -8.92
C THR A 206 -8.24 7.22 -7.74
N GLY A 207 -7.36 8.14 -7.38
CA GLY A 207 -7.59 9.06 -6.27
C GLY A 207 -8.58 10.14 -6.65
N ASN A 208 -9.54 10.36 -5.86
CA ASN A 208 -10.45 11.50 -5.67
C ASN A 208 -11.75 11.02 -5.06
N GLY A 209 -11.66 10.55 -3.80
CA GLY A 209 -12.86 10.21 -3.04
C GLY A 209 -13.56 8.93 -3.51
N ASN A 210 -12.90 8.08 -4.28
CA ASN A 210 -13.39 6.73 -4.50
C ASN A 210 -13.44 6.01 -3.16
N ASP A 211 -14.51 5.30 -2.95
CA ASP A 211 -14.80 4.57 -1.72
C ASP A 211 -13.90 3.33 -1.62
N MET A 212 -12.64 3.53 -1.22
CA MET A 212 -11.74 2.39 -0.99
C MET A 212 -12.25 1.57 0.20
N VAL A 213 -12.38 0.27 -0.04
CA VAL A 213 -12.74 -0.70 0.98
C VAL A 213 -11.51 -1.49 1.37
N PHE A 214 -11.32 -1.66 2.68
CA PHE A 214 -10.18 -2.38 3.22
C PHE A 214 -10.67 -3.58 4.03
N GLY A 215 -9.96 -4.70 3.89
CA GLY A 215 -10.03 -5.77 4.86
C GLY A 215 -9.40 -5.32 6.18
N VAL A 216 -9.89 -5.82 7.28
CA VAL A 216 -9.35 -5.55 8.63
C VAL A 216 -9.11 -6.85 9.37
N PRO A 217 -8.10 -6.91 10.27
CA PRO A 217 -7.87 -8.09 11.10
C PRO A 217 -9.11 -8.48 11.91
N GLU A 218 -9.23 -9.77 12.21
CA GLU A 218 -10.27 -10.25 13.11
C GLU A 218 -10.14 -9.58 14.48
N GLY A 219 -11.27 -9.13 15.04
CA GLY A 219 -11.30 -8.41 16.31
C GLY A 219 -10.93 -6.92 16.23
N ALA A 220 -10.58 -6.40 15.03
CA ALA A 220 -10.37 -4.98 14.84
C ALA A 220 -11.65 -4.18 15.12
N LYS A 221 -11.51 -3.08 15.87
CA LYS A 221 -12.63 -2.15 16.11
C LYS A 221 -12.84 -1.30 14.86
N VAL A 222 -13.95 -1.51 14.18
CA VAL A 222 -14.38 -0.75 13.01
C VAL A 222 -15.66 0.01 13.37
N ASP A 223 -15.77 1.26 12.92
CA ASP A 223 -16.98 2.03 13.04
C ASP A 223 -18.12 1.33 12.28
N GLU A 224 -19.29 1.16 12.94
CA GLU A 224 -20.44 0.47 12.32
C GLU A 224 -20.93 1.17 11.04
N LYS A 225 -20.80 2.51 10.95
CA LYS A 225 -21.19 3.26 9.77
C LYS A 225 -20.28 2.93 8.58
N ASP A 226 -18.97 2.77 8.82
CA ASP A 226 -18.01 2.43 7.77
C ASP A 226 -18.11 0.97 7.36
N ARG A 227 -18.40 0.07 8.30
CA ARG A 227 -18.77 -1.33 8.01
C ARG A 227 -20.05 -1.42 7.18
N ALA A 228 -21.09 -0.68 7.55
CA ALA A 228 -22.34 -0.64 6.78
C ALA A 228 -22.16 -0.08 5.37
N LYS A 229 -21.25 0.89 5.17
CA LYS A 229 -20.91 1.40 3.84
C LYS A 229 -20.16 0.35 3.02
N ALA A 230 -19.20 -0.35 3.60
CA ALA A 230 -18.51 -1.46 2.93
C ALA A 230 -19.50 -2.56 2.50
N ALA A 231 -20.45 -2.91 3.36
CA ALA A 231 -21.48 -3.91 3.07
C ALA A 231 -22.38 -3.49 1.88
N ARG A 232 -22.71 -2.20 1.73
CA ARG A 232 -23.47 -1.69 0.58
C ARG A 232 -22.71 -1.82 -0.76
N LEU A 233 -21.38 -1.89 -0.69
CA LEU A 233 -20.50 -2.13 -1.84
C LEU A 233 -20.22 -3.62 -2.08
N GLY A 234 -20.91 -4.51 -1.34
CA GLY A 234 -20.76 -5.96 -1.47
C GLY A 234 -19.75 -6.63 -0.55
N TYR A 235 -19.07 -5.86 0.31
CA TYR A 235 -18.06 -6.38 1.24
C TYR A 235 -18.68 -6.63 2.62
N VAL A 236 -18.97 -7.90 2.91
CA VAL A 236 -19.60 -8.32 4.17
C VAL A 236 -18.56 -9.01 5.07
N GLY A 237 -18.55 -8.66 6.37
CA GLY A 237 -17.63 -9.25 7.34
C GLY A 237 -16.57 -8.27 7.84
N ASN A 238 -15.29 -8.69 7.84
CA ASN A 238 -14.18 -7.92 8.37
C ASN A 238 -13.67 -6.88 7.34
N TYR A 239 -14.56 -5.96 6.96
CA TYR A 239 -14.25 -4.88 6.02
C TYR A 239 -14.66 -3.53 6.59
N THR A 240 -13.95 -2.49 6.17
CA THR A 240 -14.25 -1.10 6.45
C THR A 240 -14.11 -0.25 5.19
N ARG A 241 -14.92 0.80 5.08
CA ARG A 241 -14.75 1.81 4.04
C ARG A 241 -14.09 3.05 4.65
N LEU A 242 -12.97 3.47 4.09
CA LEU A 242 -12.31 4.71 4.46
C LEU A 242 -12.43 5.74 3.34
N GLY A 243 -13.44 6.60 3.42
CA GLY A 243 -13.86 7.51 2.34
C GLY A 243 -12.89 8.63 1.95
N ASN A 244 -11.82 8.82 2.70
CA ASN A 244 -10.79 9.81 2.42
C ASN A 244 -9.44 9.17 2.07
N SER A 245 -9.42 7.90 1.70
CA SER A 245 -8.21 7.23 1.25
C SER A 245 -7.96 7.54 -0.21
N CYS A 246 -6.70 7.76 -0.56
CA CYS A 246 -6.26 7.97 -1.93
C CYS A 246 -4.81 7.52 -2.09
N TRP A 247 -4.38 7.34 -3.33
CA TRP A 247 -3.00 7.10 -3.65
C TRP A 247 -2.19 8.39 -3.70
N PHE A 248 -1.00 8.36 -3.14
CA PHE A 248 0.06 9.36 -3.31
C PHE A 248 1.17 8.70 -4.11
N THR A 249 1.61 9.33 -5.18
CA THR A 249 2.56 8.72 -6.09
C THR A 249 3.57 9.72 -6.65
N SER A 250 4.70 9.21 -7.12
CA SER A 250 5.66 9.90 -7.97
C SER A 250 5.84 9.19 -9.32
N ILE A 251 4.91 8.27 -9.66
CA ILE A 251 4.87 7.56 -10.93
C ILE A 251 3.91 8.29 -11.86
N GLU A 252 4.33 8.58 -13.09
CA GLU A 252 3.50 9.27 -14.08
C GLU A 252 2.30 8.42 -14.51
N HIS A 253 1.18 9.07 -14.79
CA HIS A 253 -0.03 8.45 -15.32
C HIS A 253 -0.84 9.44 -16.17
N GLY A 254 -1.67 8.92 -17.07
CA GLY A 254 -2.39 9.71 -18.08
C GLY A 254 -3.27 10.80 -17.50
N ARG A 255 -4.01 10.52 -16.41
CA ARG A 255 -4.91 11.50 -15.76
C ARG A 255 -4.23 12.80 -15.34
N ARG A 256 -2.96 12.75 -15.00
CA ARG A 256 -2.20 13.93 -14.62
C ARG A 256 -2.03 14.91 -15.77
N HIS A 257 -2.07 14.42 -16.99
CA HIS A 257 -1.86 15.18 -18.21
C HIS A 257 -3.16 15.49 -18.96
N GLU A 258 -4.30 15.05 -18.43
CA GLU A 258 -5.60 15.39 -19.00
C GLU A 258 -5.86 16.90 -18.87
N PRO A 259 -6.25 17.59 -19.96
CA PRO A 259 -6.63 18.99 -19.88
C PRO A 259 -7.86 19.14 -18.99
N LEU A 260 -7.87 20.20 -18.16
CA LEU A 260 -9.04 20.54 -17.36
C LEU A 260 -10.22 20.81 -18.30
N SER A 261 -11.31 20.06 -18.12
CA SER A 261 -12.58 20.34 -18.79
C SER A 261 -13.16 21.64 -18.23
N LEU A 262 -12.87 22.75 -18.91
CA LEU A 262 -13.44 24.04 -18.57
C LEU A 262 -14.89 24.09 -19.04
N MET A 263 -15.81 24.42 -18.15
CA MET A 263 -17.19 24.67 -18.51
C MET A 263 -17.28 25.98 -19.30
N SER A 264 -18.06 25.98 -20.38
CA SER A 264 -18.36 27.21 -21.09
C SER A 264 -19.19 28.15 -20.20
N MET A 265 -19.15 29.45 -20.49
CA MET A 265 -20.00 30.45 -19.80
C MET A 265 -21.48 30.05 -19.89
N ALA A 266 -21.90 29.48 -21.03
CA ALA A 266 -23.26 29.02 -21.22
C ALA A 266 -23.64 27.83 -20.32
N ASP A 267 -22.69 26.92 -20.07
CA ASP A 267 -22.92 25.78 -19.19
C ASP A 267 -22.96 26.24 -17.71
N ASN A 268 -22.11 27.17 -17.33
CA ASN A 268 -22.13 27.78 -15.99
C ASN A 268 -23.47 28.47 -15.72
N LEU A 269 -23.99 29.26 -16.67
CA LEU A 269 -25.28 29.93 -16.54
C LEU A 269 -26.46 28.95 -16.51
N ARG A 270 -26.31 27.76 -17.12
CA ARG A 270 -27.35 26.72 -17.11
C ARG A 270 -27.37 25.97 -15.78
N LEU A 271 -26.22 25.78 -15.14
CA LEU A 271 -26.11 25.15 -13.82
C LEU A 271 -26.57 26.10 -12.71
N ASP A 272 -26.19 27.36 -12.79
CA ASP A 272 -26.58 28.38 -11.81
C ASP A 272 -28.11 28.54 -11.73
N ARG A 273 -28.81 28.40 -12.86
CA ARG A 273 -30.28 28.44 -12.90
C ARG A 273 -30.95 27.20 -12.30
N LYS A 274 -30.25 26.07 -12.14
CA LYS A 274 -30.78 24.85 -11.50
C LYS A 274 -30.58 24.81 -9.99
N SER A 275 -29.71 25.65 -9.45
CA SER A 275 -29.48 25.75 -8.00
C SER A 275 -30.35 26.77 -7.26
N VAL A 276 -31.30 27.39 -7.96
CA VAL A 276 -32.23 28.41 -7.44
C VAL A 276 -33.70 27.94 -7.43
N VAL A 277 -33.94 26.63 -7.41
CA VAL A 277 -35.29 26.07 -7.22
C VAL A 277 -35.33 25.16 -6.00
#